data_5da033832ad883f95834add647d003ad
#
_entry.id   5da033832ad883f95834add647d003ad
#
_cell.length_a   1.000
_cell.length_b   1.000
_cell.length_c   1.000
_cell.angle_alpha   90.00
_cell.angle_beta   90.00
_cell.angle_gamma   90.00
#
_symmetry.space_group_name_H-M   'P 1'
#
loop_
_entity.id
_entity.type
_entity.pdbx_description
1 polymer ?
#
loop_
_entity_poly.entity_id
_entity_poly.type
_entity_poly.pdbx_seq_one_letter_code
_entity_poly.pdbx_strand_id
1 'polypeptide(L)'
;MNKLLLKNIVFILYFKYSFCLKYDYPYNPNIHNLGNTGFWGSIHAKITPKFISYSDKNLYGFNLRQSVLTRFDKSKSILDFGCGTGFSTNCNNISLGIDTSLQMINEAKKIFPNKKFEIGHAEYFKSMNKYDLVTCMFLLHEVPKVNRKNIIDNAISLAKEKIIILDIASNYNPSKFMINGEPYLEDYLNNIDNELENFKKIIIKENHIHLWVLEL
;
A
#
# COMPACT_ATOMS: atom_id res chain seq x y z
N MET A 1 -23.91 -8.83 37.21
CA MET A 1 -22.54 -8.69 36.68
C MET A 1 -21.92 -7.45 37.32
N ASN A 2 -20.84 -7.62 38.05
CA ASN A 2 -20.31 -6.65 39.00
C ASN A 2 -19.69 -5.43 38.27
N LYS A 3 -20.14 -4.19 38.58
CA LYS A 3 -19.62 -2.94 37.97
C LYS A 3 -18.11 -2.79 38.07
N LEU A 4 -17.48 -3.46 39.05
CA LEU A 4 -16.04 -3.50 39.25
C LEU A 4 -15.35 -4.35 38.20
N LEU A 5 -15.97 -5.49 37.78
CA LEU A 5 -15.46 -6.38 36.74
C LEU A 5 -15.50 -5.71 35.36
N LEU A 6 -16.56 -4.94 35.09
CA LEU A 6 -16.69 -4.19 33.84
C LEU A 6 -15.66 -3.06 33.74
N LYS A 7 -15.36 -2.34 34.81
CA LYS A 7 -14.30 -1.32 34.86
C LYS A 7 -12.93 -1.91 34.65
N ASN A 8 -12.65 -3.07 35.23
CA ASN A 8 -11.35 -3.75 35.04
C ASN A 8 -11.18 -4.30 33.63
N ILE A 9 -12.24 -4.82 32.97
CA ILE A 9 -12.20 -5.28 31.58
C ILE A 9 -12.00 -4.09 30.64
N VAL A 10 -12.70 -2.98 30.86
CA VAL A 10 -12.52 -1.75 30.07
C VAL A 10 -11.11 -1.17 30.27
N PHE A 11 -10.57 -1.18 31.48
CA PHE A 11 -9.23 -0.71 31.79
C PHE A 11 -8.14 -1.62 31.17
N ILE A 12 -8.34 -2.95 31.20
CA ILE A 12 -7.43 -3.91 30.55
C ILE A 12 -7.48 -3.79 29.03
N LEU A 13 -8.67 -3.56 28.44
CA LEU A 13 -8.82 -3.29 27.02
C LEU A 13 -8.19 -1.94 26.64
N TYR A 14 -8.35 -0.91 27.45
CA TYR A 14 -7.73 0.40 27.24
C TYR A 14 -6.20 0.32 27.39
N PHE A 15 -5.68 -0.43 28.34
CA PHE A 15 -4.24 -0.62 28.54
C PHE A 15 -3.62 -1.50 27.46
N LYS A 16 -4.32 -2.54 26.96
CA LYS A 16 -3.90 -3.31 25.78
C LYS A 16 -3.92 -2.47 24.51
N TYR A 17 -4.91 -1.59 24.37
CA TYR A 17 -4.95 -0.63 23.25
C TYR A 17 -3.82 0.41 23.34
N SER A 18 -3.53 0.94 24.51
CA SER A 18 -2.42 1.89 24.72
C SER A 18 -1.04 1.23 24.59
N PHE A 19 -0.89 -0.07 24.89
CA PHE A 19 0.40 -0.75 24.76
C PHE A 19 0.67 -1.22 23.32
N CYS A 20 -0.37 -1.38 22.49
CA CYS A 20 -0.25 -1.63 21.05
C CYS A 20 0.07 -0.35 20.25
N LEU A 21 -0.15 0.84 20.84
CA LEU A 21 0.16 2.16 20.26
C LEU A 21 1.62 2.60 20.45
N LYS A 22 2.50 1.75 20.94
CA LYS A 22 3.92 2.08 21.17
C LYS A 22 4.84 1.76 19.98
N TYR A 23 4.29 1.33 18.86
CA TYR A 23 4.91 1.55 17.56
C TYR A 23 4.34 2.87 17.04
N ASP A 24 5.19 3.89 16.91
CA ASP A 24 4.89 5.12 16.19
C ASP A 24 4.47 4.76 14.76
N TYR A 25 3.20 4.37 14.61
CA TYR A 25 2.60 4.18 13.31
C TYR A 25 2.36 5.58 12.74
N PRO A 26 3.16 6.02 11.77
CA PRO A 26 3.17 7.41 11.32
C PRO A 26 1.91 7.78 10.55
N TYR A 27 0.99 6.82 10.34
CA TYR A 27 -0.19 6.96 9.51
C TYR A 27 -1.45 7.12 10.34
N ASN A 28 -2.47 7.76 9.74
CA ASN A 28 -3.77 7.84 10.37
C ASN A 28 -4.39 6.43 10.49
N PRO A 29 -4.75 5.98 11.70
CA PRO A 29 -5.33 4.65 11.89
C PRO A 29 -6.71 4.46 11.24
N ASN A 30 -7.37 5.55 10.85
CA ASN A 30 -8.70 5.56 10.23
C ASN A 30 -8.66 5.66 8.71
N ILE A 31 -7.52 5.37 8.09
CA ILE A 31 -7.40 5.35 6.62
C ILE A 31 -8.48 4.45 6.01
N HIS A 32 -9.01 4.82 4.85
CA HIS A 32 -10.16 4.19 4.18
C HIS A 32 -11.44 4.11 5.04
N ASN A 33 -11.59 4.97 6.05
CA ASN A 33 -12.69 4.95 7.04
C ASN A 33 -12.78 3.68 7.90
N LEU A 34 -12.15 2.59 7.54
CA LEU A 34 -12.14 1.31 8.29
C LEU A 34 -10.83 1.05 9.01
N GLY A 35 -9.75 1.69 8.56
CA GLY A 35 -8.40 1.41 9.01
C GLY A 35 -7.85 0.06 8.54
N ASN A 36 -6.57 -0.18 8.82
CA ASN A 36 -5.83 -1.35 8.37
C ASN A 36 -5.46 -2.31 9.52
N THR A 37 -5.94 -2.06 10.75
CA THR A 37 -5.58 -2.84 11.94
C THR A 37 -6.82 -3.25 12.76
N GLY A 38 -6.65 -4.25 13.64
CA GLY A 38 -7.71 -4.72 14.55
C GLY A 38 -8.89 -5.37 13.83
N PHE A 39 -10.06 -5.29 14.47
CA PHE A 39 -11.30 -5.90 13.97
C PHE A 39 -11.74 -5.30 12.63
N TRP A 40 -11.78 -3.98 12.54
CA TRP A 40 -12.18 -3.27 11.31
C TRP A 40 -11.18 -3.49 10.17
N GLY A 41 -9.88 -3.51 10.47
CA GLY A 41 -8.86 -3.88 9.49
C GLY A 41 -9.04 -5.31 8.96
N SER A 42 -9.52 -6.24 9.80
CA SER A 42 -9.84 -7.61 9.35
C SER A 42 -11.04 -7.65 8.40
N ILE A 43 -12.05 -6.81 8.63
CA ILE A 43 -13.18 -6.66 7.71
C ILE A 43 -12.69 -6.02 6.40
N HIS A 44 -11.94 -4.94 6.51
CA HIS A 44 -11.35 -4.24 5.37
C HIS A 44 -10.55 -5.22 4.49
N ALA A 45 -9.61 -5.98 5.05
CA ALA A 45 -8.81 -6.95 4.31
C ALA A 45 -9.65 -8.00 3.55
N LYS A 46 -10.78 -8.44 4.12
CA LYS A 46 -11.68 -9.42 3.48
C LYS A 46 -12.50 -8.83 2.32
N ILE A 47 -12.86 -7.55 2.37
CA ILE A 47 -13.66 -6.90 1.31
C ILE A 47 -12.78 -6.33 0.19
N THR A 48 -11.54 -5.94 0.49
CA THR A 48 -10.58 -5.33 -0.46
C THR A 48 -10.41 -6.14 -1.75
N PRO A 49 -10.26 -7.47 -1.76
CA PRO A 49 -10.14 -8.24 -3.00
C PRO A 49 -11.31 -8.08 -3.95
N LYS A 50 -12.55 -8.05 -3.40
CA LYS A 50 -13.76 -7.85 -4.19
C LYS A 50 -13.82 -6.43 -4.75
N PHE A 51 -13.44 -5.45 -3.93
CA PHE A 51 -13.38 -4.06 -4.35
C PHE A 51 -12.35 -3.85 -5.47
N ILE A 52 -11.13 -4.40 -5.34
CA ILE A 52 -10.09 -4.35 -6.37
C ILE A 52 -10.62 -4.96 -7.68
N SER A 53 -11.16 -6.17 -7.62
CA SER A 53 -11.68 -6.87 -8.80
C SER A 53 -12.82 -6.10 -9.47
N TYR A 54 -13.71 -5.49 -8.67
CA TYR A 54 -14.82 -4.68 -9.17
C TYR A 54 -14.32 -3.39 -9.83
N SER A 55 -13.41 -2.66 -9.18
CA SER A 55 -12.85 -1.41 -9.70
C SER A 55 -12.04 -1.65 -10.97
N ASP A 56 -11.17 -2.66 -10.98
CA ASP A 56 -10.38 -3.03 -12.15
C ASP A 56 -11.29 -3.33 -13.35
N LYS A 57 -12.32 -4.14 -13.16
CA LYS A 57 -13.26 -4.50 -14.23
C LYS A 57 -14.11 -3.34 -14.72
N ASN A 58 -14.68 -2.55 -13.81
CA ASN A 58 -15.70 -1.55 -14.17
C ASN A 58 -15.12 -0.17 -14.48
N LEU A 59 -14.00 0.21 -13.83
CA LEU A 59 -13.37 1.50 -14.08
C LEU A 59 -12.29 1.44 -15.16
N TYR A 60 -11.58 0.32 -15.28
CA TYR A 60 -10.44 0.20 -16.19
C TYR A 60 -10.69 -0.80 -17.34
N GLY A 61 -11.62 -1.72 -17.19
CA GLY A 61 -11.90 -2.76 -18.19
C GLY A 61 -10.86 -3.89 -18.23
N PHE A 62 -9.85 -3.88 -17.35
CA PHE A 62 -8.79 -4.87 -17.26
C PHE A 62 -8.17 -4.90 -15.86
N ASN A 63 -7.47 -5.97 -15.53
CA ASN A 63 -6.74 -6.06 -14.27
C ASN A 63 -5.52 -5.11 -14.31
N LEU A 64 -5.66 -3.93 -13.71
CA LEU A 64 -4.72 -2.82 -13.81
C LEU A 64 -3.33 -3.20 -13.26
N ARG A 65 -3.28 -3.74 -12.04
CA ARG A 65 -2.00 -4.10 -11.38
C ARG A 65 -1.27 -5.18 -12.17
N GLN A 66 -1.98 -6.20 -12.60
CA GLN A 66 -1.41 -7.28 -13.39
C GLN A 66 -0.95 -6.80 -14.77
N SER A 67 -1.67 -5.87 -15.39
CA SER A 67 -1.27 -5.29 -16.69
C SER A 67 0.05 -4.52 -16.61
N VAL A 68 0.33 -3.88 -15.46
CA VAL A 68 1.63 -3.25 -15.21
C VAL A 68 2.71 -4.30 -15.04
N LEU A 69 2.48 -5.32 -14.20
CA LEU A 69 3.47 -6.39 -13.97
C LEU A 69 3.82 -7.17 -15.25
N THR A 70 2.85 -7.38 -16.15
CA THR A 70 3.09 -8.11 -17.40
C THR A 70 3.94 -7.35 -18.44
N ARG A 71 4.18 -6.05 -18.23
CA ARG A 71 5.10 -5.24 -19.05
C ARG A 71 6.56 -5.52 -18.74
N PHE A 72 6.84 -6.21 -17.64
CA PHE A 72 8.19 -6.55 -17.21
C PHE A 72 8.44 -8.05 -17.30
N ASP A 73 9.69 -8.42 -17.39
CA ASP A 73 10.09 -9.83 -17.45
C ASP A 73 9.66 -10.54 -16.16
N LYS A 74 8.90 -11.62 -16.31
CA LYS A 74 8.38 -12.42 -15.17
C LYS A 74 9.50 -13.12 -14.36
N SER A 75 10.70 -13.24 -14.94
CA SER A 75 11.88 -13.77 -14.23
C SER A 75 12.51 -12.77 -13.25
N LYS A 76 12.19 -11.48 -13.35
CA LYS A 76 12.74 -10.43 -12.47
C LYS A 76 12.26 -10.57 -11.04
N SER A 77 13.17 -10.31 -10.11
CA SER A 77 12.85 -10.19 -8.68
C SER A 77 12.18 -8.84 -8.42
N ILE A 78 11.00 -8.85 -7.79
CA ILE A 78 10.21 -7.65 -7.50
C ILE A 78 9.99 -7.54 -5.99
N LEU A 79 10.33 -6.39 -5.42
CA LEU A 79 9.89 -5.98 -4.08
C LEU A 79 8.69 -5.05 -4.22
N ASP A 80 7.56 -5.48 -3.68
CA ASP A 80 6.28 -4.78 -3.78
C ASP A 80 5.96 -4.08 -2.45
N PHE A 81 6.04 -2.76 -2.43
CA PHE A 81 5.76 -1.90 -1.28
C PHE A 81 4.26 -1.61 -1.15
N GLY A 82 3.69 -1.87 0.03
CA GLY A 82 2.26 -1.71 0.26
C GLY A 82 1.44 -2.74 -0.51
N CYS A 83 1.83 -4.01 -0.45
CA CYS A 83 1.22 -5.07 -1.28
C CYS A 83 -0.25 -5.35 -0.95
N GLY A 84 -0.77 -4.86 0.18
CA GLY A 84 -2.13 -5.09 0.62
C GLY A 84 -2.49 -6.58 0.61
N THR A 85 -3.57 -6.93 -0.06
CA THR A 85 -4.03 -8.32 -0.24
C THR A 85 -3.33 -9.08 -1.38
N GLY A 86 -2.19 -8.57 -1.89
CA GLY A 86 -1.26 -9.32 -2.75
C GLY A 86 -1.53 -9.28 -4.25
N PHE A 87 -2.45 -8.43 -4.73
CA PHE A 87 -2.78 -8.34 -6.18
C PHE A 87 -1.67 -7.69 -7.01
N SER A 88 -0.85 -6.82 -6.41
CA SER A 88 0.29 -6.14 -7.03
C SER A 88 1.59 -6.94 -6.97
N THR A 89 1.66 -8.00 -6.15
CA THR A 89 2.88 -8.79 -5.96
C THR A 89 3.06 -9.82 -7.07
N ASN A 90 4.27 -9.94 -7.60
CA ASN A 90 4.60 -10.91 -8.64
C ASN A 90 4.53 -12.36 -8.14
N CYS A 91 4.18 -13.29 -9.04
CA CYS A 91 4.01 -14.71 -8.72
C CYS A 91 5.27 -15.53 -9.04
N ASN A 92 6.44 -15.13 -8.52
CA ASN A 92 7.65 -15.93 -8.57
C ASN A 92 8.27 -16.07 -7.18
N ASN A 93 9.16 -17.05 -7.02
CA ASN A 93 9.74 -17.39 -5.72
C ASN A 93 10.85 -16.43 -5.25
N ILE A 94 11.23 -15.45 -6.07
CA ILE A 94 12.27 -14.45 -5.78
C ILE A 94 11.68 -13.05 -5.54
N SER A 95 10.37 -12.88 -5.67
CA SER A 95 9.67 -11.64 -5.37
C SER A 95 9.08 -11.65 -3.96
N LEU A 96 8.88 -10.48 -3.38
CA LEU A 96 8.37 -10.29 -2.02
C LEU A 96 7.39 -9.11 -2.01
N GLY A 97 6.22 -9.30 -1.42
CA GLY A 97 5.30 -8.22 -1.06
C GLY A 97 5.43 -7.89 0.43
N ILE A 98 5.51 -6.62 0.75
CA ILE A 98 5.48 -6.14 2.14
C ILE A 98 4.32 -5.19 2.38
N ASP A 99 3.74 -5.27 3.56
CA ASP A 99 2.68 -4.38 4.03
C ASP A 99 2.76 -4.21 5.54
N THR A 100 2.32 -3.07 6.05
CA THR A 100 2.31 -2.80 7.49
C THR A 100 1.17 -3.52 8.21
N SER A 101 0.10 -3.90 7.49
CA SER A 101 -1.09 -4.52 8.05
C SER A 101 -0.96 -6.04 8.10
N LEU A 102 -0.93 -6.59 9.33
CA LEU A 102 -1.02 -8.03 9.54
C LEU A 102 -2.28 -8.63 8.90
N GLN A 103 -3.39 -7.91 8.92
CA GLN A 103 -4.67 -8.34 8.37
C GLN A 103 -4.60 -8.49 6.85
N MET A 104 -4.00 -7.51 6.17
CA MET A 104 -3.77 -7.56 4.72
C MET A 104 -2.83 -8.71 4.35
N ILE A 105 -1.71 -8.86 5.05
CA ILE A 105 -0.73 -9.95 4.82
C ILE A 105 -1.39 -11.33 5.03
N ASN A 106 -2.19 -11.50 6.08
CA ASN A 106 -2.87 -12.77 6.33
C ASN A 106 -3.87 -13.10 5.21
N GLU A 107 -4.58 -12.11 4.69
CA GLU A 107 -5.50 -12.30 3.57
C GLU A 107 -4.75 -12.57 2.25
N ALA A 108 -3.65 -11.84 2.00
CA ALA A 108 -2.78 -12.08 0.84
C ALA A 108 -2.25 -13.53 0.80
N LYS A 109 -1.77 -14.05 1.93
CA LYS A 109 -1.28 -15.45 2.04
C LYS A 109 -2.36 -16.50 1.79
N LYS A 110 -3.64 -16.20 2.12
CA LYS A 110 -4.77 -17.10 1.83
C LYS A 110 -5.13 -17.11 0.35
N ILE A 111 -5.17 -15.90 -0.27
CA ILE A 111 -5.56 -15.75 -1.67
C ILE A 111 -4.44 -16.25 -2.61
N PHE A 112 -3.19 -15.99 -2.26
CA PHE A 112 -2.01 -16.29 -3.08
C PHE A 112 -0.98 -17.12 -2.31
N PRO A 113 -1.24 -18.40 -2.00
CA PRO A 113 -0.36 -19.22 -1.18
C PRO A 113 1.04 -19.45 -1.79
N ASN A 114 1.19 -19.24 -3.08
CA ASN A 114 2.45 -19.40 -3.82
C ASN A 114 3.28 -18.11 -3.92
N LYS A 115 2.80 -16.98 -3.36
CA LYS A 115 3.56 -15.73 -3.31
C LYS A 115 4.15 -15.53 -1.91
N LYS A 116 5.22 -14.75 -1.82
CA LYS A 116 5.86 -14.42 -0.54
C LYS A 116 5.36 -13.08 -0.04
N PHE A 117 4.99 -13.04 1.25
CA PHE A 117 4.51 -11.83 1.91
C PHE A 117 5.08 -11.72 3.32
N GLU A 118 5.50 -10.51 3.70
CA GLU A 118 6.02 -10.20 5.03
C GLU A 118 5.44 -8.89 5.56
N ILE A 119 5.39 -8.77 6.90
CA ILE A 119 5.08 -7.49 7.53
C ILE A 119 6.32 -6.61 7.42
N GLY A 120 6.14 -5.39 6.90
CA GLY A 120 7.23 -4.45 6.75
C GLY A 120 6.77 -3.04 6.44
N HIS A 121 7.56 -2.05 6.85
CA HIS A 121 7.36 -0.65 6.54
C HIS A 121 8.19 -0.29 5.31
N ALA A 122 7.56 0.20 4.26
CA ALA A 122 8.22 0.56 3.02
C ALA A 122 9.35 1.59 3.21
N GLU A 123 9.22 2.50 4.20
CA GLU A 123 10.23 3.53 4.52
C GLU A 123 11.52 2.97 5.12
N TYR A 124 11.42 1.85 5.82
CA TYR A 124 12.51 1.34 6.67
C TYR A 124 12.89 -0.10 6.37
N PHE A 125 12.18 -0.74 5.44
CA PHE A 125 12.46 -2.14 5.08
C PHE A 125 13.91 -2.30 4.65
N LYS A 126 14.57 -3.32 5.16
CA LYS A 126 15.94 -3.66 4.84
C LYS A 126 16.00 -5.05 4.24
N SER A 127 16.82 -5.20 3.21
CA SER A 127 17.13 -6.49 2.59
C SER A 127 18.63 -6.59 2.35
N MET A 128 19.20 -7.77 2.50
CA MET A 128 20.60 -8.01 2.16
C MET A 128 20.83 -7.95 0.65
N ASN A 129 19.83 -8.31 -0.13
CA ASN A 129 19.90 -8.30 -1.58
C ASN A 129 18.99 -7.22 -2.14
N LYS A 130 19.45 -6.53 -3.19
CA LYS A 130 18.61 -5.66 -3.99
C LYS A 130 17.72 -6.49 -4.91
N TYR A 131 16.56 -5.94 -5.24
CA TYR A 131 15.62 -6.50 -6.20
C TYR A 131 15.83 -5.86 -7.58
N ASP A 132 15.51 -6.60 -8.65
CA ASP A 132 15.63 -6.04 -10.00
C ASP A 132 14.67 -4.86 -10.17
N LEU A 133 13.45 -5.00 -9.63
CA LEU A 133 12.43 -3.95 -9.62
C LEU A 133 11.90 -3.70 -8.21
N VAL A 134 11.56 -2.44 -7.90
CA VAL A 134 10.73 -2.10 -6.75
C VAL A 134 9.42 -1.51 -7.27
N THR A 135 8.29 -2.05 -6.83
CA THR A 135 6.95 -1.55 -7.17
C THR A 135 6.28 -0.91 -5.98
N CYS A 136 5.48 0.12 -6.25
CA CYS A 136 4.65 0.81 -5.27
C CYS A 136 3.32 1.13 -5.95
N MET A 137 2.26 0.39 -5.62
CA MET A 137 0.98 0.51 -6.30
C MET A 137 -0.13 0.91 -5.34
N PHE A 138 -0.65 2.12 -5.51
CA PHE A 138 -1.71 2.70 -4.67
C PHE A 138 -1.32 2.82 -3.20
N LEU A 139 -0.12 3.30 -2.92
CA LEU A 139 0.39 3.51 -1.57
C LEU A 139 0.68 4.98 -1.27
N LEU A 140 1.25 5.74 -2.22
CA LEU A 140 1.77 7.07 -1.91
C LEU A 140 0.68 8.07 -1.52
N HIS A 141 -0.53 7.94 -2.05
CA HIS A 141 -1.66 8.80 -1.67
C HIS A 141 -2.18 8.53 -0.24
N GLU A 142 -1.83 7.38 0.33
CA GLU A 142 -2.25 6.97 1.68
C GLU A 142 -1.29 7.44 2.78
N VAL A 143 -0.16 8.08 2.44
CA VAL A 143 0.91 8.37 3.39
C VAL A 143 1.30 9.86 3.41
N PRO A 144 1.76 10.38 4.58
CA PRO A 144 2.22 11.76 4.71
C PRO A 144 3.43 12.04 3.81
N LYS A 145 3.62 13.30 3.43
CA LYS A 145 4.72 13.75 2.55
C LYS A 145 6.11 13.26 2.98
N VAL A 146 6.43 13.35 4.26
CA VAL A 146 7.71 12.88 4.81
C VAL A 146 7.91 11.38 4.55
N ASN A 147 6.84 10.60 4.69
CA ASN A 147 6.89 9.16 4.49
C ASN A 147 6.96 8.79 3.01
N ARG A 148 6.29 9.56 2.12
CA ARG A 148 6.44 9.39 0.66
C ARG A 148 7.90 9.52 0.25
N LYS A 149 8.59 10.58 0.74
CA LYS A 149 10.02 10.75 0.48
C LYS A 149 10.85 9.56 0.96
N ASN A 150 10.62 9.09 2.19
CA ASN A 150 11.35 7.97 2.76
C ASN A 150 11.09 6.66 1.97
N ILE A 151 9.86 6.44 1.50
CA ILE A 151 9.50 5.30 0.64
C ILE A 151 10.26 5.36 -0.68
N ILE A 152 10.27 6.51 -1.33
CA ILE A 152 10.96 6.72 -2.62
C ILE A 152 12.48 6.50 -2.44
N ASP A 153 13.09 7.11 -1.42
CA ASP A 153 14.51 6.96 -1.12
C ASP A 153 14.86 5.50 -0.83
N ASN A 154 14.02 4.79 -0.07
CA ASN A 154 14.24 3.38 0.22
C ASN A 154 14.05 2.51 -1.02
N ALA A 155 13.08 2.81 -1.89
CA ALA A 155 12.91 2.13 -3.16
C ALA A 155 14.15 2.26 -4.05
N ILE A 156 14.74 3.47 -4.14
CA ILE A 156 16.00 3.73 -4.87
C ILE A 156 17.15 2.88 -4.28
N SER A 157 17.22 2.78 -2.96
CA SER A 157 18.27 2.01 -2.29
C SER A 157 18.19 0.50 -2.55
N LEU A 158 16.99 -0.03 -2.76
CA LEU A 158 16.71 -1.48 -2.86
C LEU A 158 16.50 -1.96 -4.31
N ALA A 159 16.29 -1.07 -5.27
CA ALA A 159 16.18 -1.42 -6.68
C ALA A 159 17.56 -1.52 -7.35
N LYS A 160 17.67 -2.40 -8.35
CA LYS A 160 18.85 -2.52 -9.24
C LYS A 160 18.61 -1.83 -10.58
N GLU A 161 17.40 -1.96 -11.13
CA GLU A 161 17.11 -1.55 -12.50
C GLU A 161 16.06 -0.46 -12.58
N LYS A 162 14.91 -0.66 -11.88
CA LYS A 162 13.76 0.24 -12.03
C LYS A 162 12.94 0.35 -10.75
N ILE A 163 12.32 1.52 -10.62
CA ILE A 163 11.23 1.76 -9.67
C ILE A 163 9.97 2.08 -10.46
N ILE A 164 8.86 1.48 -10.05
CA ILE A 164 7.57 1.57 -10.72
C ILE A 164 6.52 1.99 -9.69
N ILE A 165 5.96 3.17 -9.88
CA ILE A 165 4.91 3.73 -9.02
C ILE A 165 3.64 3.82 -9.86
N LEU A 166 2.58 3.13 -9.44
CA LEU A 166 1.26 3.22 -10.03
C LEU A 166 0.31 3.82 -8.99
N ASP A 167 -0.22 5.00 -9.25
CA ASP A 167 -1.07 5.65 -8.26
C ASP A 167 -2.09 6.61 -8.91
N ILE A 168 -2.92 7.23 -8.09
CA ILE A 168 -3.91 8.22 -8.48
C ILE A 168 -3.22 9.36 -9.23
N ALA A 169 -3.82 9.79 -10.34
CA ALA A 169 -3.31 10.91 -11.14
C ALA A 169 -3.27 12.20 -10.32
N SER A 170 -2.21 12.99 -10.48
CA SER A 170 -2.06 14.29 -9.79
C SER A 170 -3.20 15.27 -10.07
N ASN A 171 -3.87 15.16 -11.21
CA ASN A 171 -5.02 15.96 -11.62
C ASN A 171 -6.39 15.26 -11.37
N TYR A 172 -6.42 14.22 -10.53
CA TYR A 172 -7.65 13.56 -10.13
C TYR A 172 -8.53 14.51 -9.32
N ASN A 173 -9.84 14.46 -9.54
CA ASN A 173 -10.83 15.24 -8.79
C ASN A 173 -11.59 14.32 -7.82
N PRO A 174 -11.16 14.22 -6.55
CA PRO A 174 -11.75 13.30 -5.58
C PRO A 174 -13.12 13.76 -5.09
N SER A 175 -14.00 12.81 -4.81
CA SER A 175 -15.24 13.08 -4.10
C SER A 175 -14.97 13.46 -2.64
N LYS A 176 -15.92 14.18 -2.00
CA LYS A 176 -15.84 14.49 -0.56
C LYS A 176 -15.73 13.24 0.30
N PHE A 177 -16.38 12.14 -0.09
CA PHE A 177 -16.29 10.86 0.61
C PHE A 177 -14.85 10.30 0.57
N MET A 178 -14.19 10.40 -0.59
CA MET A 178 -12.81 9.96 -0.73
C MET A 178 -11.85 10.82 0.09
N ILE A 179 -11.97 12.15 0.05
CA ILE A 179 -11.15 13.06 0.87
C ILE A 179 -11.29 12.74 2.37
N ASN A 180 -12.51 12.44 2.84
CA ASN A 180 -12.73 12.10 4.25
C ASN A 180 -12.09 10.77 4.65
N GLY A 181 -11.96 9.82 3.70
CA GLY A 181 -11.35 8.52 3.94
C GLY A 181 -9.84 8.47 3.71
N GLU A 182 -9.30 9.45 2.98
CA GLU A 182 -7.89 9.52 2.58
C GLU A 182 -7.26 10.83 3.06
N PRO A 183 -6.82 10.90 4.32
CA PRO A 183 -6.41 12.15 4.96
C PRO A 183 -5.19 12.82 4.35
N TYR A 184 -4.41 12.12 3.55
CA TYR A 184 -3.20 12.65 2.89
C TYR A 184 -3.38 12.91 1.40
N LEU A 185 -4.57 12.62 0.85
CA LEU A 185 -4.83 12.67 -0.59
C LEU A 185 -4.66 14.08 -1.17
N GLU A 186 -5.17 15.11 -0.50
CA GLU A 186 -5.05 16.49 -1.00
C GLU A 186 -3.57 16.94 -1.06
N ASP A 187 -2.79 16.64 -0.02
CA ASP A 187 -1.36 16.93 0.00
C ASP A 187 -0.63 16.12 -1.09
N TYR A 188 -1.00 14.86 -1.31
CA TYR A 188 -0.46 14.02 -2.37
C TYR A 188 -0.74 14.64 -3.75
N LEU A 189 -1.98 14.97 -4.07
CA LEU A 189 -2.36 15.53 -5.37
C LEU A 189 -1.60 16.83 -5.70
N ASN A 190 -1.37 17.67 -4.70
CA ASN A 190 -0.69 18.95 -4.85
C ASN A 190 0.84 18.82 -5.01
N ASN A 191 1.45 17.71 -4.60
CA ASN A 191 2.91 17.60 -4.51
C ASN A 191 3.51 16.46 -5.35
N ILE A 192 2.75 15.43 -5.71
CA ILE A 192 3.32 14.18 -6.25
C ILE A 192 4.10 14.37 -7.55
N ASP A 193 3.66 15.24 -8.44
CA ASP A 193 4.39 15.50 -9.69
C ASP A 193 5.77 16.12 -9.45
N ASN A 194 5.90 16.97 -8.43
CA ASN A 194 7.19 17.54 -8.02
C ASN A 194 8.05 16.51 -7.26
N GLU A 195 7.42 15.67 -6.42
CA GLU A 195 8.13 14.62 -5.67
C GLU A 195 8.70 13.53 -6.60
N LEU A 196 8.07 13.32 -7.77
CA LEU A 196 8.46 12.35 -8.80
C LEU A 196 8.97 13.01 -10.08
N GLU A 197 9.51 14.23 -10.02
CA GLU A 197 9.99 14.98 -11.20
C GLU A 197 11.05 14.23 -12.02
N ASN A 198 11.86 13.40 -11.36
CA ASN A 198 12.89 12.57 -12.02
C ASN A 198 12.34 11.28 -12.63
N PHE A 199 11.05 10.97 -12.44
CA PHE A 199 10.40 9.80 -12.99
C PHE A 199 9.73 10.11 -14.32
N LYS A 200 9.84 9.19 -15.27
CA LYS A 200 9.04 9.25 -16.50
C LYS A 200 7.58 8.98 -16.19
N LYS A 201 6.73 10.00 -16.34
CA LYS A 201 5.28 9.88 -16.15
C LYS A 201 4.62 9.32 -17.43
N ILE A 202 3.74 8.34 -17.24
CA ILE A 202 2.92 7.70 -18.28
C ILE A 202 1.46 7.75 -17.83
N ILE A 203 0.59 8.29 -18.66
CA ILE A 203 -0.84 8.34 -18.38
C ILE A 203 -1.44 6.97 -18.72
N ILE A 204 -1.98 6.28 -17.71
CA ILE A 204 -2.70 5.02 -17.88
C ILE A 204 -4.18 5.28 -18.15
N LYS A 205 -4.76 6.19 -17.39
CA LYS A 205 -6.12 6.70 -17.61
C LYS A 205 -6.18 8.17 -17.25
N GLU A 206 -6.62 8.99 -18.20
CA GLU A 206 -6.77 10.44 -18.02
C GLU A 206 -7.54 10.77 -16.74
N ASN A 207 -7.01 11.71 -15.98
CA ASN A 207 -7.58 12.23 -14.74
C ASN A 207 -7.85 11.15 -13.66
N HIS A 208 -7.30 9.95 -13.80
CA HIS A 208 -7.54 8.85 -12.86
C HIS A 208 -6.26 8.18 -12.38
N ILE A 209 -5.42 7.67 -13.28
CA ILE A 209 -4.26 6.83 -12.93
C ILE A 209 -3.05 7.23 -13.77
N HIS A 210 -1.96 7.49 -13.07
CA HIS A 210 -0.65 7.66 -13.65
C HIS A 210 0.29 6.51 -13.24
N LEU A 211 1.26 6.24 -14.09
CA LEU A 211 2.39 5.36 -13.85
C LEU A 211 3.66 6.20 -13.95
N TRP A 212 4.49 6.14 -12.93
CA TRP A 212 5.80 6.77 -12.94
C TRP A 212 6.87 5.68 -12.91
N VAL A 213 7.88 5.83 -13.76
CA VAL A 213 8.99 4.87 -13.90
C VAL A 213 10.31 5.61 -13.77
N LEU A 214 11.16 5.16 -12.87
CA LEU A 214 12.55 5.58 -12.78
C LEU A 214 13.44 4.41 -13.20
N GLU A 215 14.33 4.66 -14.16
CA GLU A 215 15.42 3.75 -14.54
C GLU A 215 16.67 4.14 -13.75
N LEU A 216 17.40 3.16 -13.17
CA LEU A 216 18.57 3.35 -12.33
C LEU A 216 19.87 3.07 -13.08
#